data_a01e7b2b56ca921649563891efe05a1f
#
_entry.id   a01e7b2b56ca921649563891efe05a1f
#
_cell.length_a   1.000
_cell.length_b   1.000
_cell.length_c   1.000
_cell.angle_alpha   90.00
_cell.angle_beta   90.00
_cell.angle_gamma   90.00
#
_symmetry.space_group_name_H-M   'P 1'
#
loop_
_entity.id
_entity.type
_entity.pdbx_description
1 polymer ?
#
loop_
_entity_poly.entity_id
_entity_poly.type
_entity_poly.pdbx_seq_one_letter_code
_entity_poly.pdbx_strand_id
1 'polypeptide(L)'
;MPRTAAAVLAFAGLCLCSVPMMAQFNGLLPSGNVYGGFSYAQLTNVVVQQSYKGWNASFEALPFVRLPRLGLVIDGSGFYRRGETQYNAMGGPRFSTNIGKWRPFVHAMAGIRHLDSSGMVYQPLVIDAGGGVDYKLWFKNFSWRLQGDYMHSKYASAVQNDYRTSTGIVWRF
;
A
#
# COMPACT_ATOMS: atom_id res chain seq x y z
N MET A 1 -1.28 29.05 7.69
CA MET A 1 -1.47 27.68 7.17
C MET A 1 -0.21 27.09 6.52
N PRO A 2 0.95 27.02 7.19
CA PRO A 2 2.14 26.34 6.60
C PRO A 2 2.63 25.13 7.43
N ARG A 3 1.79 24.58 8.35
CA ARG A 3 2.23 23.47 9.22
C ARG A 3 2.21 22.08 8.57
N THR A 4 1.44 21.90 7.52
CA THR A 4 1.31 20.59 6.82
C THR A 4 2.47 20.28 5.86
N ALA A 5 3.07 21.30 5.25
CA ALA A 5 4.21 21.12 4.34
C ALA A 5 5.48 20.69 5.09
N ALA A 6 5.69 21.19 6.32
CA ALA A 6 6.83 20.82 7.14
C ALA A 6 6.77 19.36 7.62
N ALA A 7 5.57 18.83 7.90
CA ALA A 7 5.39 17.44 8.33
C ALA A 7 5.66 16.44 7.20
N VAL A 8 5.27 16.77 5.96
CA VAL A 8 5.51 15.91 4.77
C VAL A 8 7.00 15.88 4.43
N LEU A 9 7.70 17.02 4.51
CA LEU A 9 9.14 17.09 4.29
C LEU A 9 9.95 16.39 5.39
N ALA A 10 9.51 16.44 6.64
CA ALA A 10 10.14 15.73 7.75
C ALA A 10 9.97 14.21 7.61
N PHE A 11 8.81 13.73 7.15
CA PHE A 11 8.57 12.31 6.92
C PHE A 11 9.36 11.78 5.72
N ALA A 12 9.45 12.54 4.63
CA ALA A 12 10.30 12.23 3.48
C ALA A 12 11.79 12.22 3.85
N GLY A 13 12.25 13.16 4.70
CA GLY A 13 13.60 13.21 5.20
C GLY A 13 13.96 12.03 6.11
N LEU A 14 13.06 11.58 6.98
CA LEU A 14 13.26 10.39 7.82
C LEU A 14 13.36 9.09 6.97
N CYS A 15 12.56 8.96 5.91
CA CYS A 15 12.65 7.81 5.00
C CYS A 15 13.99 7.79 4.23
N LEU A 16 14.55 8.94 3.86
CA LEU A 16 15.82 9.01 3.14
C LEU A 16 17.04 8.75 4.03
N CYS A 17 16.98 9.09 5.32
CA CYS A 17 18.06 8.82 6.28
C CYS A 17 18.12 7.36 6.75
N SER A 18 17.04 6.58 6.61
CA SER A 18 17.01 5.16 7.03
C SER A 18 17.54 4.18 5.96
N VAL A 19 17.74 4.62 4.72
CA VAL A 19 18.22 3.77 3.62
C VAL A 19 19.65 3.21 3.83
N PRO A 20 20.65 3.96 4.37
CA PRO A 20 21.97 3.38 4.61
C PRO A 20 22.02 2.39 5.78
N MET A 21 21.07 2.44 6.71
CA MET A 21 21.04 1.52 7.86
C MET A 21 20.57 0.11 7.49
N MET A 22 19.83 -0.05 6.40
CA MET A 22 19.40 -1.35 5.88
C MET A 22 20.54 -2.15 5.23
N ALA A 23 21.63 -1.50 4.81
CA ALA A 23 22.79 -2.17 4.19
C ALA A 23 23.62 -3.00 5.18
N GLN A 24 23.48 -2.78 6.49
CA GLN A 24 24.21 -3.51 7.53
C GLN A 24 23.49 -4.77 8.06
N PHE A 25 22.24 -4.99 7.64
CA PHE A 25 21.46 -6.17 8.02
C PHE A 25 21.56 -7.35 7.03
N ASN A 26 22.64 -7.41 6.24
CA ASN A 26 22.90 -8.56 5.37
C ASN A 26 22.99 -9.86 6.19
N GLY A 27 21.89 -10.59 6.22
CA GLY A 27 21.78 -11.90 6.90
C GLY A 27 20.68 -12.01 7.95
N LEU A 28 20.11 -10.91 8.47
CA LEU A 28 19.05 -10.93 9.49
C LEU A 28 17.64 -10.67 8.92
N LEU A 29 17.55 -9.97 7.79
CA LEU A 29 16.23 -9.73 7.16
C LEU A 29 15.94 -10.80 6.11
N PRO A 30 14.77 -11.45 6.16
CA PRO A 30 14.32 -12.29 5.07
C PRO A 30 14.22 -11.47 3.80
N SER A 31 14.45 -12.08 2.63
CA SER A 31 14.26 -11.41 1.34
C SER A 31 12.91 -10.69 1.29
N GLY A 32 12.89 -9.51 0.72
CA GLY A 32 11.68 -8.72 0.74
C GLY A 32 11.65 -7.64 -0.32
N ASN A 33 10.64 -6.79 -0.26
CA ASN A 33 10.57 -5.61 -1.08
C ASN A 33 9.86 -4.44 -0.38
N VAL A 34 10.22 -3.24 -0.81
CA VAL A 34 9.54 -1.99 -0.47
C VAL A 34 8.92 -1.43 -1.73
N TYR A 35 7.69 -1.02 -1.67
CA TYR A 35 6.96 -0.37 -2.75
C TYR A 35 6.53 1.02 -2.33
N GLY A 36 6.59 1.94 -3.27
CA GLY A 36 6.00 3.27 -3.15
C GLY A 36 5.39 3.72 -4.47
N GLY A 37 4.20 4.27 -4.41
CA GLY A 37 3.49 4.63 -5.62
C GLY A 37 2.34 5.60 -5.44
N PHE A 38 1.76 5.95 -6.58
CA PHE A 38 0.56 6.75 -6.70
C PHE A 38 -0.65 5.83 -6.75
N SER A 39 -1.74 6.24 -6.08
CA SER A 39 -3.00 5.52 -6.03
C SER A 39 -4.17 6.38 -6.46
N TYR A 40 -5.08 5.75 -7.17
CA TYR A 40 -6.37 6.29 -7.53
C TYR A 40 -7.45 5.36 -6.98
N ALA A 41 -8.35 5.90 -6.17
CA ALA A 41 -9.44 5.13 -5.58
C ALA A 41 -10.80 5.67 -6.04
N GLN A 42 -11.70 4.75 -6.37
CA GLN A 42 -13.11 5.02 -6.59
C GLN A 42 -13.89 4.49 -5.39
N LEU A 43 -14.43 5.42 -4.63
CA LEU A 43 -15.22 5.13 -3.44
C LEU A 43 -16.70 5.15 -3.83
N THR A 44 -17.36 4.02 -3.62
CA THR A 44 -18.79 3.90 -3.92
C THR A 44 -19.58 4.12 -2.64
N ASN A 45 -19.94 5.36 -2.36
CA ASN A 45 -20.97 5.67 -1.38
C ASN A 45 -22.34 5.40 -2.01
N VAL A 46 -23.34 5.09 -1.17
CA VAL A 46 -24.70 4.62 -1.54
C VAL A 46 -25.39 5.48 -2.62
N VAL A 47 -24.93 6.70 -2.89
CA VAL A 47 -25.58 7.65 -3.80
C VAL A 47 -24.64 8.25 -4.85
N VAL A 48 -23.31 8.33 -4.61
CA VAL A 48 -22.37 9.02 -5.50
C VAL A 48 -21.03 8.29 -5.58
N GLN A 49 -20.61 7.96 -6.79
CA GLN A 49 -19.27 7.47 -7.05
C GLN A 49 -18.27 8.63 -6.98
N GLN A 50 -17.31 8.55 -6.08
CA GLN A 50 -16.34 9.61 -5.82
C GLN A 50 -14.92 9.13 -6.07
N SER A 51 -14.14 9.96 -6.75
CA SER A 51 -12.74 9.68 -7.08
C SER A 51 -11.79 10.37 -6.12
N TYR A 52 -10.84 9.63 -5.61
CA TYR A 52 -9.78 10.11 -4.71
C TYR A 52 -8.42 9.83 -5.32
N LYS A 53 -7.51 10.79 -5.15
CA LYS A 53 -6.09 10.64 -5.53
C LYS A 53 -5.27 10.54 -4.26
N GLY A 54 -4.21 9.73 -4.31
CA GLY A 54 -3.40 9.51 -3.14
C GLY A 54 -2.09 8.79 -3.43
N TRP A 55 -1.52 8.27 -2.37
CA TRP A 55 -0.30 7.47 -2.40
C TRP A 55 -0.53 6.14 -1.68
N ASN A 56 0.28 5.14 -2.00
CA ASN A 56 0.42 3.98 -1.15
C ASN A 56 1.87 3.52 -1.09
N ALA A 57 2.20 2.92 0.03
CA ALA A 57 3.50 2.31 0.28
C ALA A 57 3.28 0.95 0.93
N SER A 58 4.06 -0.05 0.54
CA SER A 58 4.00 -1.35 1.19
C SER A 58 5.38 -1.95 1.40
N PHE A 59 5.47 -2.72 2.47
CA PHE A 59 6.61 -3.55 2.81
C PHE A 59 6.19 -5.02 2.75
N GLU A 60 6.92 -5.84 2.00
CA GLU A 60 6.72 -7.29 1.93
C GLU A 60 7.97 -8.00 2.45
N ALA A 61 7.77 -8.93 3.37
CA ALA A 61 8.78 -9.88 3.82
C ALA A 61 8.43 -11.29 3.34
N LEU A 62 9.44 -12.07 2.97
CA LEU A 62 9.33 -13.47 2.57
C LEU A 62 9.96 -14.36 3.66
N PRO A 63 9.27 -14.54 4.82
CA PRO A 63 9.86 -15.21 5.97
C PRO A 63 9.92 -16.75 5.83
N PHE A 64 9.21 -17.30 4.83
CA PHE A 64 9.05 -18.74 4.69
C PHE A 64 10.06 -19.32 3.68
N VAL A 65 11.18 -19.83 4.15
CA VAL A 65 12.21 -20.46 3.29
C VAL A 65 11.64 -21.64 2.48
N ARG A 66 10.70 -22.39 3.06
CA ARG A 66 10.04 -23.53 2.39
C ARG A 66 8.92 -23.12 1.41
N LEU A 67 8.42 -21.89 1.51
CA LEU A 67 7.36 -21.34 0.67
C LEU A 67 7.79 -19.99 0.10
N PRO A 68 8.77 -19.94 -0.83
CA PRO A 68 9.37 -18.69 -1.31
C PRO A 68 8.41 -17.83 -2.15
N ARG A 69 7.20 -18.32 -2.41
CA ARG A 69 6.13 -17.60 -3.11
C ARG A 69 5.15 -16.91 -2.17
N LEU A 70 5.18 -17.27 -0.88
CA LEU A 70 4.30 -16.70 0.13
C LEU A 70 5.06 -15.66 0.94
N GLY A 71 4.55 -14.43 0.94
CA GLY A 71 5.05 -13.31 1.72
C GLY A 71 3.99 -12.79 2.68
N LEU A 72 4.44 -11.99 3.63
CA LEU A 72 3.60 -11.14 4.46
C LEU A 72 3.79 -9.70 4.00
N VAL A 73 2.69 -8.98 3.78
CA VAL A 73 2.71 -7.59 3.36
C VAL A 73 2.04 -6.70 4.39
N ILE A 74 2.61 -5.53 4.60
CA ILE A 74 2.00 -4.40 5.30
C ILE A 74 1.86 -3.27 4.28
N ASP A 75 0.66 -2.71 4.15
CA ASP A 75 0.32 -1.63 3.22
C ASP A 75 -0.23 -0.43 3.98
N GLY A 76 0.30 0.74 3.67
CA GLY A 76 -0.22 2.03 4.11
C GLY A 76 -0.63 2.86 2.92
N SER A 77 -1.78 3.51 2.97
CA SER A 77 -2.24 4.40 1.90
C SER A 77 -2.94 5.64 2.45
N GLY A 78 -2.78 6.75 1.72
CA GLY A 78 -3.41 8.02 2.04
C GLY A 78 -4.13 8.57 0.82
N PHE A 79 -5.38 9.00 0.99
CA PHE A 79 -6.23 9.57 -0.05
C PHE A 79 -6.75 10.93 0.37
N TYR A 80 -6.75 11.86 -0.58
CA TYR A 80 -7.08 13.25 -0.34
C TYR A 80 -8.14 13.74 -1.30
N ARG A 81 -9.12 14.46 -0.75
CA ARG A 81 -10.13 15.20 -1.46
C ARG A 81 -10.44 16.49 -0.70
N ARG A 82 -11.08 17.47 -1.34
CA ARG A 82 -11.47 18.72 -0.67
C ARG A 82 -12.30 18.43 0.60
N GLY A 83 -11.74 18.75 1.78
CA GLY A 83 -12.40 18.60 3.06
C GLY A 83 -12.44 17.18 3.65
N GLU A 84 -11.86 16.20 2.95
CA GLU A 84 -11.81 14.80 3.42
C GLU A 84 -10.40 14.24 3.29
N THR A 85 -9.96 13.55 4.33
CA THR A 85 -8.69 12.83 4.34
C THR A 85 -8.92 11.43 4.86
N GLN A 86 -8.37 10.46 4.14
CA GLN A 86 -8.51 9.05 4.49
C GLN A 86 -7.13 8.38 4.50
N TYR A 87 -6.86 7.64 5.57
CA TYR A 87 -5.69 6.78 5.69
C TYR A 87 -6.12 5.34 5.93
N ASN A 88 -5.40 4.39 5.30
CA ASN A 88 -5.58 2.97 5.57
C ASN A 88 -4.25 2.37 6.02
N ALA A 89 -4.31 1.44 6.99
CA ALA A 89 -3.21 0.59 7.39
C ALA A 89 -3.69 -0.85 7.40
N MET A 90 -3.11 -1.68 6.56
CA MET A 90 -3.55 -3.05 6.32
C MET A 90 -2.37 -4.01 6.31
N GLY A 91 -2.64 -5.29 6.59
CA GLY A 91 -1.63 -6.33 6.49
C GLY A 91 -2.24 -7.69 6.19
N GLY A 92 -1.45 -8.56 5.58
CA GLY A 92 -1.91 -9.90 5.24
C GLY A 92 -0.95 -10.70 4.37
N PRO A 93 -1.36 -11.89 3.93
CA PRO A 93 -0.58 -12.72 3.05
C PRO A 93 -0.59 -12.22 1.60
N ARG A 94 0.54 -12.43 0.92
CA ARG A 94 0.71 -12.20 -0.52
C ARG A 94 1.34 -13.42 -1.15
N PHE A 95 0.75 -13.90 -2.22
CA PHE A 95 1.30 -14.96 -3.05
C PHE A 95 1.82 -14.37 -4.36
N SER A 96 3.07 -14.68 -4.72
CA SER A 96 3.71 -14.16 -5.94
C SER A 96 4.53 -15.23 -6.63
N THR A 97 4.62 -15.16 -7.97
CA THR A 97 5.44 -16.08 -8.77
C THR A 97 6.22 -15.33 -9.82
N ASN A 98 7.42 -15.83 -10.19
CA ASN A 98 8.27 -15.20 -11.19
C ASN A 98 8.06 -15.88 -12.54
N ILE A 99 7.75 -15.09 -13.57
CA ILE A 99 7.58 -15.53 -14.97
C ILE A 99 8.45 -14.61 -15.85
N GLY A 100 9.73 -14.97 -15.99
CA GLY A 100 10.69 -14.14 -16.71
C GLY A 100 10.91 -12.78 -16.08
N LYS A 101 10.55 -11.70 -16.77
CA LYS A 101 10.64 -10.32 -16.27
C LYS A 101 9.40 -9.89 -15.47
N TRP A 102 8.34 -10.69 -15.50
CA TRP A 102 7.07 -10.41 -14.85
C TRP A 102 6.96 -11.17 -13.53
N ARG A 103 6.42 -10.53 -12.51
CA ARG A 103 6.09 -11.17 -11.23
C ARG A 103 4.64 -10.84 -10.89
N PRO A 104 3.67 -11.64 -11.36
CA PRO A 104 2.30 -11.52 -10.90
C PRO A 104 2.18 -11.89 -9.43
N PHE A 105 1.24 -11.23 -8.75
CA PHE A 105 0.92 -11.51 -7.35
C PHE A 105 -0.56 -11.29 -7.07
N VAL A 106 -1.03 -11.96 -6.02
CA VAL A 106 -2.32 -11.73 -5.40
C VAL A 106 -2.14 -11.59 -3.90
N HIS A 107 -3.02 -10.84 -3.24
CA HIS A 107 -2.99 -10.69 -1.79
C HIS A 107 -4.39 -10.59 -1.21
N ALA A 108 -4.48 -10.88 0.08
CA ALA A 108 -5.64 -10.58 0.91
C ALA A 108 -5.13 -9.91 2.19
N MET A 109 -5.71 -8.76 2.53
CA MET A 109 -5.28 -7.97 3.66
C MET A 109 -6.47 -7.57 4.52
N ALA A 110 -6.23 -7.34 5.81
CA ALA A 110 -7.19 -6.77 6.72
C ALA A 110 -6.52 -5.65 7.52
N GLY A 111 -7.30 -4.67 7.94
CA GLY A 111 -6.76 -3.54 8.68
C GLY A 111 -7.80 -2.51 9.07
N ILE A 112 -7.33 -1.32 9.35
CA ILE A 112 -8.14 -0.20 9.81
C ILE A 112 -8.07 0.94 8.79
N ARG A 113 -9.18 1.65 8.67
CA ARG A 113 -9.30 2.89 7.93
C ARG A 113 -9.51 4.02 8.93
N HIS A 114 -8.81 5.13 8.74
CA HIS A 114 -9.05 6.37 9.45
C HIS A 114 -9.61 7.38 8.46
N LEU A 115 -10.86 7.78 8.66
CA LEU A 115 -11.55 8.77 7.86
C LEU A 115 -11.82 10.01 8.71
N ASP A 116 -11.27 11.15 8.29
CA ASP A 116 -11.61 12.47 8.83
C ASP A 116 -12.47 13.22 7.82
N SER A 117 -13.72 13.45 8.19
CA SER A 117 -14.69 14.20 7.40
C SER A 117 -15.38 15.22 8.28
N SER A 118 -15.12 16.51 8.02
CA SER A 118 -15.78 17.64 8.71
C SER A 118 -15.70 17.58 10.25
N GLY A 119 -14.56 17.06 10.81
CA GLY A 119 -14.34 16.97 12.25
C GLY A 119 -14.94 15.71 12.91
N MET A 120 -15.55 14.81 12.16
CA MET A 120 -15.94 13.49 12.63
C MET A 120 -14.93 12.44 12.18
N VAL A 121 -14.46 11.65 13.14
CA VAL A 121 -13.48 10.57 12.92
C VAL A 121 -14.17 9.21 12.97
N TYR A 122 -13.98 8.42 11.93
CA TYR A 122 -14.47 7.05 11.82
C TYR A 122 -13.31 6.09 11.63
N GLN A 123 -13.36 4.92 12.30
CA GLN A 123 -12.33 3.88 12.19
C GLN A 123 -12.95 2.51 11.89
N PRO A 124 -13.49 2.29 10.69
CA PRO A 124 -14.02 0.99 10.31
C PRO A 124 -12.91 -0.03 10.03
N LEU A 125 -13.25 -1.30 10.23
CA LEU A 125 -12.46 -2.43 9.74
C LEU A 125 -12.55 -2.47 8.20
N VAL A 126 -11.43 -2.73 7.55
CA VAL A 126 -11.32 -2.90 6.09
C VAL A 126 -10.76 -4.27 5.77
N ILE A 127 -11.36 -4.94 4.83
CA ILE A 127 -10.84 -6.15 4.18
C ILE A 127 -10.51 -5.78 2.74
N ASP A 128 -9.33 -6.17 2.29
CA ASP A 128 -8.81 -5.90 0.96
C ASP A 128 -8.46 -7.21 0.27
N ALA A 129 -8.86 -7.34 -0.98
CA ALA A 129 -8.47 -8.44 -1.86
C ALA A 129 -8.02 -7.84 -3.18
N GLY A 130 -6.81 -8.15 -3.59
CA GLY A 130 -6.25 -7.56 -4.79
C GLY A 130 -5.13 -8.35 -5.41
N GLY A 131 -4.54 -7.75 -6.42
CA GLY A 131 -3.42 -8.32 -7.11
C GLY A 131 -2.81 -7.36 -8.11
N GLY A 132 -1.73 -7.80 -8.71
CA GLY A 132 -1.02 -6.96 -9.66
C GLY A 132 0.14 -7.68 -10.28
N VAL A 133 0.98 -6.89 -10.90
CA VAL A 133 2.18 -7.39 -11.58
C VAL A 133 3.33 -6.42 -11.38
N ASP A 134 4.51 -6.98 -11.09
CA ASP A 134 5.78 -6.26 -11.07
C ASP A 134 6.54 -6.57 -12.36
N TYR A 135 6.99 -5.55 -13.07
CA TYR A 135 7.84 -5.67 -14.24
C TYR A 135 9.27 -5.27 -13.89
N LYS A 136 10.24 -6.20 -14.03
CA LYS A 136 11.64 -5.96 -13.72
C LYS A 136 12.23 -4.91 -14.66
N LEU A 137 12.75 -3.82 -14.10
CA LEU A 137 13.44 -2.76 -14.85
C LEU A 137 14.89 -3.14 -15.17
N TRP A 138 15.57 -2.31 -15.98
CA TRP A 138 16.99 -2.48 -16.30
C TRP A 138 17.89 -2.32 -15.06
N PHE A 139 17.46 -1.53 -14.08
CA PHE A 139 18.19 -1.38 -12.83
C PHE A 139 18.03 -2.63 -11.97
N LYS A 140 19.16 -3.18 -11.52
CA LYS A 140 19.21 -4.31 -10.59
C LYS A 140 18.40 -3.94 -9.33
N ASN A 141 17.50 -4.79 -8.89
CA ASN A 141 16.66 -4.62 -7.71
C ASN A 141 15.43 -3.71 -7.86
N PHE A 142 15.22 -3.04 -8.99
CA PHE A 142 14.03 -2.22 -9.20
C PHE A 142 13.03 -2.87 -10.14
N SER A 143 11.76 -2.69 -9.84
CA SER A 143 10.63 -3.11 -10.68
C SER A 143 9.56 -2.03 -10.69
N TRP A 144 8.84 -1.93 -11.78
CA TRP A 144 7.61 -1.16 -11.86
C TRP A 144 6.42 -2.04 -11.49
N ARG A 145 5.49 -1.52 -10.68
CA ARG A 145 4.29 -2.22 -10.23
C ARG A 145 3.04 -1.57 -10.78
N LEU A 146 2.10 -2.40 -11.23
CA LEU A 146 0.71 -2.07 -11.45
C LEU A 146 -0.14 -3.01 -10.59
N GLN A 147 -1.07 -2.44 -9.79
CA GLN A 147 -1.87 -3.16 -8.80
C GLN A 147 -3.31 -2.67 -8.84
N GLY A 148 -4.25 -3.60 -8.64
CA GLY A 148 -5.68 -3.32 -8.47
C GLY A 148 -6.22 -4.04 -7.24
N ASP A 149 -7.01 -3.33 -6.42
CA ASP A 149 -7.51 -3.81 -5.15
C ASP A 149 -9.01 -3.52 -5.03
N TYR A 150 -9.70 -4.45 -4.41
CA TYR A 150 -11.08 -4.30 -3.96
C TYR A 150 -11.10 -4.24 -2.43
N MET A 151 -11.59 -3.14 -1.90
CA MET A 151 -11.66 -2.89 -0.46
C MET A 151 -13.12 -2.91 0.00
N HIS A 152 -13.40 -3.72 1.00
CA HIS A 152 -14.68 -3.82 1.67
C HIS A 152 -14.57 -3.26 3.08
N SER A 153 -15.36 -2.23 3.39
CA SER A 153 -15.37 -1.60 4.71
C SER A 153 -16.75 -1.69 5.32
N LYS A 154 -16.83 -2.11 6.58
CA LYS A 154 -18.08 -2.18 7.33
C LYS A 154 -18.11 -1.07 8.38
N TYR A 155 -19.02 -0.13 8.21
CA TYR A 155 -19.40 0.85 9.20
C TYR A 155 -20.54 0.28 10.08
N ALA A 156 -20.84 0.93 11.20
CA ALA A 156 -21.90 0.45 12.11
C ALA A 156 -23.27 0.27 11.42
N SER A 157 -23.59 1.11 10.42
CA SER A 157 -24.88 1.12 9.72
C SER A 157 -24.79 1.03 8.20
N ALA A 158 -23.59 0.94 7.63
CA ALA A 158 -23.41 0.94 6.18
C ALA A 158 -22.22 0.07 5.75
N VAL A 159 -22.30 -0.45 4.53
CA VAL A 159 -21.21 -1.18 3.86
C VAL A 159 -20.72 -0.31 2.72
N GLN A 160 -19.40 -0.17 2.60
CA GLN A 160 -18.76 0.56 1.52
C GLN A 160 -17.82 -0.36 0.76
N ASN A 161 -17.94 -0.34 -0.56
CA ASN A 161 -17.10 -1.10 -1.47
C ASN A 161 -16.31 -0.13 -2.34
N ASP A 162 -15.00 -0.26 -2.32
CA ASP A 162 -14.09 0.66 -2.99
C ASP A 162 -13.16 -0.11 -3.93
N TYR A 163 -12.81 0.52 -5.05
CA TYR A 163 -11.78 0.03 -5.96
C TYR A 163 -10.58 0.95 -5.91
N ARG A 164 -9.39 0.37 -5.75
CA ARG A 164 -8.11 1.09 -5.79
C ARG A 164 -7.28 0.58 -6.95
N THR A 165 -6.71 1.49 -7.73
CA THR A 165 -5.66 1.19 -8.71
C THR A 165 -4.41 1.95 -8.32
N SER A 166 -3.26 1.27 -8.33
CA SER A 166 -1.99 1.85 -7.90
C SER A 166 -0.87 1.52 -8.88
N THR A 167 0.04 2.47 -9.05
CA THR A 167 1.25 2.28 -9.85
C THR A 167 2.45 2.95 -9.19
N GLY A 168 3.62 2.35 -9.30
CA GLY A 168 4.82 2.88 -8.66
C GLY A 168 6.03 1.98 -8.79
N ILE A 169 7.01 2.20 -7.93
CA ILE A 169 8.31 1.52 -7.96
C ILE A 169 8.44 0.56 -6.78
N VAL A 170 8.98 -0.61 -7.06
CA VAL A 170 9.35 -1.63 -6.08
C VAL A 170 10.86 -1.72 -6.02
N TRP A 171 11.41 -1.65 -4.83
CA TRP A 171 12.80 -1.98 -4.55
C TRP A 171 12.88 -3.32 -3.82
N ARG A 172 13.72 -4.24 -4.32
CA ARG A 172 13.93 -5.60 -3.76
C ARG A 172 15.31 -5.73 -3.15
N PHE A 173 15.39 -6.35 -2.00
CA PHE A 173 16.63 -6.62 -1.26
C PHE A 173 16.73 -8.08 -0.84
#